data_6b70eb8a9938e69fcd6fd0671467d11e
#
_entry.id   6b70eb8a9938e69fcd6fd0671467d11e
#
_cell.length_a   1.000
_cell.length_b   1.000
_cell.length_c   1.000
_cell.angle_alpha   90.00
_cell.angle_beta   90.00
_cell.angle_gamma   90.00
#
_symmetry.space_group_name_H-M   'P 1'
#
loop_
_entity.id
_entity.type
_entity.pdbx_description
1 polymer ?
#
loop_
_entity_poly.entity_id
_entity_poly.type
_entity_poly.pdbx_seq_one_letter_code
_entity_poly.pdbx_strand_id
1 'polypeptide(L)'
;FPHTRNVRPAPADVIILETSYLEAAKPELEKYDVLTKQIKAAIKTRKELQAEKKATPILNVLKHRELTSRIEDLTEQLEDLRSERAIILMYLDCEESRDTAEVKKRCTAAETMLEKLEVSEAKYSYALDDAKNAFADLQEQAKDLDAGELYEARLAIRNEKE
;
A
#
# COMPACT_ATOMS: atom_id res chain seq x y z
N PHE A 1 35.62 -0.60 -2.54
CA PHE A 1 35.36 0.64 -3.27
C PHE A 1 35.39 1.80 -2.28
N PRO A 2 36.47 2.56 -2.27
CA PRO A 2 36.71 3.50 -1.16
C PRO A 2 35.84 4.75 -1.19
N HIS A 3 34.89 4.92 -2.08
CA HIS A 3 34.10 6.15 -2.20
C HIS A 3 32.65 5.95 -2.57
N THR A 4 31.98 4.94 -1.99
CA THR A 4 30.52 5.01 -1.91
C THR A 4 30.17 6.19 -1.00
N ARG A 5 30.11 7.38 -1.56
CA ARG A 5 29.38 8.46 -0.91
C ARG A 5 27.99 7.92 -0.57
N ASN A 6 27.62 7.93 0.70
CA ASN A 6 26.23 7.77 1.11
C ASN A 6 25.42 8.92 0.50
N VAL A 7 25.10 8.76 -0.78
CA VAL A 7 24.19 9.66 -1.46
C VAL A 7 22.81 9.35 -0.89
N ARG A 8 22.31 10.21 -0.01
CA ARG A 8 20.91 10.12 0.41
C ARG A 8 20.05 10.26 -0.84
N PRO A 9 19.15 9.28 -1.12
CA PRO A 9 18.25 9.41 -2.25
C PRO A 9 17.42 10.69 -2.10
N ALA A 10 17.11 11.35 -3.21
CA ALA A 10 16.22 12.51 -3.19
C ALA A 10 14.87 12.14 -2.57
N PRO A 11 14.20 13.04 -1.81
CA PRO A 11 12.90 12.73 -1.19
C PRO A 11 11.86 12.20 -2.16
N ALA A 12 11.84 12.68 -3.41
CA ALA A 12 10.95 12.20 -4.46
C ALA A 12 11.24 10.73 -4.82
N ASP A 13 12.49 10.32 -4.89
CA ASP A 13 12.89 8.94 -5.21
C ASP A 13 12.47 7.98 -4.08
N VAL A 14 12.60 8.39 -2.83
CA VAL A 14 12.14 7.63 -1.66
C VAL A 14 10.64 7.40 -1.71
N ILE A 15 9.85 8.43 -2.05
CA ILE A 15 8.40 8.36 -2.17
C ILE A 15 8.00 7.39 -3.27
N ILE A 16 8.63 7.46 -4.44
CA ILE A 16 8.38 6.55 -5.57
C ILE A 16 8.68 5.10 -5.19
N LEU A 17 9.82 4.84 -4.54
CA LEU A 17 10.22 3.51 -4.08
C LEU A 17 9.24 2.94 -3.04
N GLU A 18 8.86 3.72 -2.04
CA GLU A 18 7.90 3.27 -1.02
C GLU A 18 6.50 3.05 -1.59
N THR A 19 6.05 3.87 -2.53
CA THR A 19 4.77 3.69 -3.25
C THR A 19 4.77 2.42 -4.08
N SER A 20 5.84 2.17 -4.85
CA SER A 20 5.99 0.95 -5.64
C SER A 20 6.04 -0.30 -4.76
N TYR A 21 6.71 -0.23 -3.61
CA TYR A 21 6.73 -1.29 -2.63
C TYR A 21 5.33 -1.57 -2.05
N LEU A 22 4.58 -0.54 -1.69
CA LEU A 22 3.21 -0.65 -1.20
C LEU A 22 2.29 -1.32 -2.22
N GLU A 23 2.34 -0.90 -3.48
CA GLU A 23 1.55 -1.48 -4.57
C GLU A 23 1.84 -2.97 -4.77
N ALA A 24 3.10 -3.38 -4.67
CA ALA A 24 3.51 -4.78 -4.81
C ALA A 24 3.23 -5.61 -3.55
N ALA A 25 3.48 -5.07 -2.37
CA ALA A 25 3.42 -5.81 -1.10
C ALA A 25 1.99 -5.96 -0.55
N LYS A 26 1.13 -4.97 -0.72
CA LYS A 26 -0.21 -4.97 -0.13
C LYS A 26 -1.09 -6.14 -0.58
N PRO A 27 -1.23 -6.45 -1.89
CA PRO A 27 -2.00 -7.61 -2.34
C PRO A 27 -1.42 -8.93 -1.81
N GLU A 28 -0.11 -9.07 -1.76
CA GLU A 28 0.56 -10.28 -1.27
C GLU A 28 0.37 -10.47 0.24
N LEU A 29 0.38 -9.39 1.03
CA LEU A 29 0.05 -9.44 2.45
C LEU A 29 -1.41 -9.84 2.70
N GLU A 30 -2.34 -9.37 1.90
CA GLU A 30 -3.75 -9.80 1.98
C GLU A 30 -3.90 -11.29 1.72
N LYS A 31 -3.23 -11.81 0.68
CA LYS A 31 -3.17 -13.26 0.41
C LYS A 31 -2.55 -14.03 1.57
N TYR A 32 -1.47 -13.54 2.13
CA TYR A 32 -0.81 -14.13 3.30
C TYR A 32 -1.76 -14.24 4.50
N ASP A 33 -2.51 -13.19 4.79
CA ASP A 33 -3.47 -13.16 5.90
C ASP A 33 -4.64 -14.13 5.65
N VAL A 34 -5.14 -14.23 4.42
CA VAL A 34 -6.17 -15.21 4.03
C VAL A 34 -5.66 -16.64 4.21
N LEU A 35 -4.47 -16.94 3.69
CA LEU A 35 -3.85 -18.26 3.84
C LEU A 35 -3.60 -18.60 5.31
N THR A 36 -3.18 -17.66 6.12
CA THR A 36 -2.98 -17.86 7.55
C THR A 36 -4.29 -18.21 8.27
N LYS A 37 -5.41 -17.56 7.91
CA LYS A 37 -6.73 -17.89 8.43
C LYS A 37 -7.18 -19.28 7.99
N GLN A 38 -6.96 -19.63 6.73
CA GLN A 38 -7.28 -20.96 6.20
C GLN A 38 -6.48 -22.06 6.89
N ILE A 39 -5.18 -21.83 7.11
CA ILE A 39 -4.31 -22.76 7.85
C ILE A 39 -4.80 -22.96 9.29
N LYS A 40 -5.14 -21.89 9.98
CA LYS A 40 -5.69 -21.99 11.35
C LYS A 40 -7.00 -22.77 11.40
N ALA A 41 -7.90 -22.52 10.45
CA ALA A 41 -9.17 -23.23 10.33
C ALA A 41 -8.95 -24.73 10.04
N ALA A 42 -8.05 -25.06 9.12
CA ALA A 42 -7.72 -26.43 8.78
C ALA A 42 -7.07 -27.18 9.96
N ILE A 43 -6.18 -26.55 10.70
CA ILE A 43 -5.59 -27.13 11.93
C ILE A 43 -6.67 -27.42 12.97
N LYS A 44 -7.60 -26.49 13.17
CA LYS A 44 -8.71 -26.66 14.11
C LYS A 44 -9.59 -27.86 13.71
N THR A 45 -9.99 -27.92 12.44
CA THR A 45 -10.80 -29.03 11.91
C THR A 45 -10.05 -30.37 12.04
N ARG A 46 -8.77 -30.40 11.73
CA ARG A 46 -7.95 -31.63 11.90
C ARG A 46 -7.89 -32.08 13.35
N LYS A 47 -7.73 -31.18 14.31
CA LYS A 47 -7.76 -31.51 15.73
C LYS A 47 -9.10 -32.06 16.16
N GLU A 48 -10.20 -31.50 15.69
CA GLU A 48 -11.56 -32.00 15.96
C GLU A 48 -11.76 -33.40 15.42
N LEU A 49 -11.31 -33.69 14.19
CA LEU A 49 -11.38 -35.03 13.60
C LEU A 49 -10.49 -36.03 14.31
N GLN A 50 -9.31 -35.63 14.76
CA GLN A 50 -8.42 -36.47 15.59
C GLN A 50 -9.06 -36.82 16.93
N ALA A 51 -9.72 -35.86 17.58
CA ALA A 51 -10.47 -36.10 18.81
C ALA A 51 -11.65 -37.05 18.58
N GLU A 52 -12.40 -36.86 17.52
CA GLU A 52 -13.51 -37.74 17.13
C GLU A 52 -13.01 -39.16 16.84
N LYS A 53 -11.90 -39.31 16.16
CA LYS A 53 -11.28 -40.63 15.90
C LYS A 53 -10.90 -41.32 17.20
N LYS A 54 -10.33 -40.59 18.16
CA LYS A 54 -9.99 -41.15 19.48
C LYS A 54 -11.23 -41.59 20.27
N ALA A 55 -12.33 -40.84 20.16
CA ALA A 55 -13.59 -41.15 20.83
C ALA A 55 -14.39 -42.27 20.14
N THR A 56 -14.06 -42.63 18.90
CA THR A 56 -14.75 -43.68 18.15
C THR A 56 -14.28 -45.06 18.60
N PRO A 57 -15.22 -46.01 18.88
CA PRO A 57 -14.86 -47.38 19.24
C PRO A 57 -14.03 -48.08 18.15
N ILE A 58 -13.02 -48.85 18.56
CA ILE A 58 -12.11 -49.57 17.66
C ILE A 58 -12.85 -50.53 16.71
N LEU A 59 -13.98 -51.07 17.15
CA LEU A 59 -14.81 -51.95 16.36
C LEU A 59 -15.54 -51.27 15.19
N ASN A 60 -15.66 -49.94 15.20
CA ASN A 60 -16.24 -49.19 14.09
C ASN A 60 -15.17 -48.85 13.03
N VAL A 61 -14.74 -49.89 12.31
CA VAL A 61 -13.65 -49.82 11.32
C VAL A 61 -13.96 -48.88 10.17
N LEU A 62 -15.20 -48.81 9.71
CA LEU A 62 -15.60 -47.92 8.59
C LEU A 62 -15.47 -46.48 8.98
N LYS A 63 -15.92 -46.08 10.18
CA LYS A 63 -15.80 -44.72 10.68
C LYS A 63 -14.36 -44.32 10.90
N HIS A 64 -13.53 -45.23 11.45
CA HIS A 64 -12.10 -45.01 11.59
C HIS A 64 -11.38 -44.76 10.27
N ARG A 65 -11.71 -45.52 9.23
CA ARG A 65 -11.16 -45.32 7.88
C ARG A 65 -11.59 -44.00 7.28
N GLU A 66 -12.85 -43.64 7.40
CA GLU A 66 -13.36 -42.34 6.93
C GLU A 66 -12.66 -41.19 7.62
N LEU A 67 -12.54 -41.20 8.95
CA LEU A 67 -11.86 -40.19 9.72
C LEU A 67 -10.37 -40.10 9.38
N THR A 68 -9.70 -41.24 9.23
CA THR A 68 -8.30 -41.29 8.81
C THR A 68 -8.09 -40.66 7.44
N SER A 69 -8.94 -41.01 6.48
CA SER A 69 -8.89 -40.42 5.11
C SER A 69 -9.09 -38.91 5.14
N ARG A 70 -10.05 -38.40 5.90
CA ARG A 70 -10.30 -36.96 6.04
C ARG A 70 -9.13 -36.23 6.73
N ILE A 71 -8.50 -36.84 7.72
CA ILE A 71 -7.32 -36.28 8.39
C ILE A 71 -6.13 -36.24 7.44
N GLU A 72 -5.91 -37.24 6.62
CA GLU A 72 -4.85 -37.29 5.62
C GLU A 72 -5.07 -36.21 4.55
N ASP A 73 -6.30 -36.07 4.04
CA ASP A 73 -6.65 -35.03 3.06
C ASP A 73 -6.42 -33.62 3.62
N LEU A 74 -6.79 -33.36 4.88
CA LEU A 74 -6.51 -32.09 5.56
C LEU A 74 -5.03 -31.84 5.79
N THR A 75 -4.25 -32.89 6.05
CA THR A 75 -2.81 -32.79 6.23
C THR A 75 -2.14 -32.38 4.92
N GLU A 76 -2.53 -32.99 3.80
CA GLU A 76 -2.07 -32.63 2.47
C GLU A 76 -2.46 -31.19 2.11
N GLN A 77 -3.70 -30.81 2.35
CA GLN A 77 -4.18 -29.43 2.15
C GLN A 77 -3.39 -28.43 2.99
N LEU A 78 -3.03 -28.77 4.22
CA LEU A 78 -2.20 -27.91 5.08
C LEU A 78 -0.80 -27.73 4.53
N GLU A 79 -0.20 -28.78 3.95
CA GLU A 79 1.11 -28.69 3.31
C GLU A 79 1.05 -27.76 2.10
N ASP A 80 0.03 -27.88 1.26
CA ASP A 80 -0.17 -27.00 0.11
C ASP A 80 -0.36 -25.53 0.53
N LEU A 81 -1.21 -25.26 1.51
CA LEU A 81 -1.44 -23.91 2.02
C LEU A 81 -0.18 -23.30 2.63
N ARG A 82 0.60 -24.09 3.35
CA ARG A 82 1.89 -23.63 3.92
C ARG A 82 2.93 -23.35 2.83
N SER A 83 2.94 -24.16 1.77
CA SER A 83 3.82 -23.93 0.63
C SER A 83 3.47 -22.66 -0.12
N GLU A 84 2.18 -22.42 -0.38
CA GLU A 84 1.71 -21.17 -0.99
C GLU A 84 2.08 -19.95 -0.13
N ARG A 85 1.89 -20.05 1.19
CA ARG A 85 2.27 -18.98 2.10
C ARG A 85 3.77 -18.72 2.12
N ALA A 86 4.59 -19.76 2.06
CA ALA A 86 6.03 -19.65 1.99
C ALA A 86 6.50 -18.93 0.70
N ILE A 87 5.84 -19.19 -0.43
CA ILE A 87 6.11 -18.50 -1.69
C ILE A 87 5.84 -16.99 -1.57
N ILE A 88 4.75 -16.60 -0.90
CA ILE A 88 4.45 -15.18 -0.66
C ILE A 88 5.54 -14.53 0.20
N LEU A 89 6.00 -15.20 1.26
CA LEU A 89 7.10 -14.68 2.08
C LEU A 89 8.40 -14.51 1.29
N MET A 90 8.70 -15.46 0.40
CA MET A 90 9.85 -15.34 -0.51
C MET A 90 9.70 -14.14 -1.45
N TYR A 91 8.51 -13.93 -2.00
CA TYR A 91 8.23 -12.80 -2.88
C TYR A 91 8.40 -11.45 -2.15
N LEU A 92 8.01 -11.38 -0.88
CA LEU A 92 8.16 -10.20 -0.04
C LEU A 92 9.57 -10.04 0.57
N ASP A 93 10.48 -10.97 0.27
CA ASP A 93 11.82 -11.07 0.89
C ASP A 93 11.75 -11.17 2.43
N CYS A 94 10.78 -11.92 2.92
CA CYS A 94 10.56 -12.20 4.33
C CYS A 94 10.73 -13.69 4.62
N GLU A 95 11.39 -14.02 5.71
CA GLU A 95 11.61 -15.44 6.12
C GLU A 95 10.56 -15.95 7.11
N GLU A 96 10.02 -15.10 7.98
CA GLU A 96 9.10 -15.49 9.05
C GLU A 96 8.00 -14.44 9.33
N SER A 97 7.05 -14.81 10.20
CA SER A 97 5.95 -13.93 10.63
C SER A 97 6.41 -12.60 11.28
N ARG A 98 7.62 -12.59 11.83
CA ARG A 98 8.24 -11.38 12.39
C ARG A 98 8.49 -10.34 11.30
N ASP A 99 8.89 -10.79 10.15
CA ASP A 99 9.19 -9.91 9.01
C ASP A 99 7.93 -9.37 8.34
N THR A 100 6.81 -10.11 8.41
CA THR A 100 5.52 -9.57 7.93
C THR A 100 5.03 -8.37 8.74
N ALA A 101 5.36 -8.29 10.03
CA ALA A 101 5.06 -7.11 10.84
C ALA A 101 5.86 -5.89 10.37
N GLU A 102 7.10 -6.06 9.97
CA GLU A 102 7.93 -5.01 9.36
C GLU A 102 7.37 -4.56 8.01
N VAL A 103 6.97 -5.49 7.16
CA VAL A 103 6.32 -5.17 5.87
C VAL A 103 5.04 -4.38 6.07
N LYS A 104 4.18 -4.78 7.02
CA LYS A 104 2.96 -4.05 7.39
C LYS A 104 3.26 -2.64 7.88
N LYS A 105 4.26 -2.48 8.73
CA LYS A 105 4.71 -1.17 9.22
C LYS A 105 5.19 -0.28 8.09
N ARG A 106 5.94 -0.83 7.16
CA ARG A 106 6.42 -0.12 5.97
C ARG A 106 5.27 0.32 5.05
N CYS A 107 4.28 -0.55 4.84
CA CYS A 107 3.07 -0.21 4.09
C CYS A 107 2.30 0.94 4.75
N THR A 108 2.10 0.90 6.06
CA THR A 108 1.43 1.98 6.81
C THR A 108 2.19 3.31 6.70
N ALA A 109 3.52 3.26 6.76
CA ALA A 109 4.34 4.45 6.57
C ALA A 109 4.20 5.04 5.16
N ALA A 110 4.17 4.19 4.13
CA ALA A 110 3.95 4.61 2.74
C ALA A 110 2.55 5.22 2.53
N GLU A 111 1.50 4.62 3.11
CA GLU A 111 0.13 5.18 3.08
C GLU A 111 0.09 6.58 3.72
N THR A 112 0.72 6.75 4.87
CA THR A 112 0.79 8.06 5.55
C THR A 112 1.52 9.11 4.70
N MET A 113 2.58 8.71 4.00
CA MET A 113 3.31 9.60 3.08
C MET A 113 2.44 10.01 1.89
N LEU A 114 1.68 9.08 1.31
CA LEU A 114 0.74 9.35 0.22
C LEU A 114 -0.36 10.34 0.65
N GLU A 115 -0.97 10.12 1.81
CA GLU A 115 -1.98 11.04 2.36
C GLU A 115 -1.42 12.47 2.53
N LYS A 116 -0.20 12.61 3.04
CA LYS A 116 0.45 13.92 3.17
C LYS A 116 0.71 14.58 1.82
N LEU A 117 1.07 13.80 0.81
CA LEU A 117 1.29 14.30 -0.55
C LEU A 117 -0.02 14.77 -1.19
N GLU A 118 -1.10 13.99 -1.05
CA GLU A 118 -2.42 14.35 -1.56
C GLU A 118 -2.91 15.67 -0.94
N VAL A 119 -2.73 15.84 0.37
CA VAL A 119 -3.06 17.09 1.06
C VAL A 119 -2.22 18.26 0.53
N SER A 120 -0.92 18.05 0.31
CA SER A 120 -0.03 19.07 -0.26
C SER A 120 -0.41 19.41 -1.69
N GLU A 121 -0.73 18.45 -2.52
CA GLU A 121 -1.19 18.64 -3.89
C GLU A 121 -2.47 19.45 -3.93
N ALA A 122 -3.47 19.11 -3.12
CA ALA A 122 -4.72 19.86 -3.01
C ALA A 122 -4.45 21.32 -2.60
N LYS A 123 -3.59 21.54 -1.60
CA LYS A 123 -3.22 22.88 -1.15
C LYS A 123 -2.59 23.74 -2.26
N TYR A 124 -1.66 23.16 -3.02
CA TYR A 124 -1.04 23.87 -4.14
C TYR A 124 -2.01 24.10 -5.30
N SER A 125 -2.91 23.17 -5.57
CA SER A 125 -3.96 23.31 -6.56
C SER A 125 -4.89 24.49 -6.23
N TYR A 126 -5.35 24.59 -4.99
CA TYR A 126 -6.17 25.73 -4.54
C TYR A 126 -5.41 27.06 -4.66
N ALA A 127 -4.15 27.11 -4.24
CA ALA A 127 -3.35 28.32 -4.37
C ALA A 127 -3.15 28.75 -5.82
N LEU A 128 -3.01 27.80 -6.74
CA LEU A 128 -2.91 28.06 -8.18
C LEU A 128 -4.22 28.62 -8.74
N ASP A 129 -5.37 28.05 -8.37
CA ASP A 129 -6.67 28.52 -8.80
C ASP A 129 -6.97 29.92 -8.28
N ASP A 130 -6.64 30.21 -7.02
CA ASP A 130 -6.77 31.56 -6.45
C ASP A 130 -5.90 32.58 -7.22
N ALA A 131 -4.67 32.21 -7.57
CA ALA A 131 -3.78 33.06 -8.35
C ALA A 131 -4.32 33.31 -9.78
N LYS A 132 -4.87 32.30 -10.43
CA LYS A 132 -5.51 32.43 -11.75
C LYS A 132 -6.72 33.34 -11.71
N ASN A 133 -7.56 33.21 -10.68
CA ASN A 133 -8.73 34.05 -10.49
C ASN A 133 -8.34 35.50 -10.23
N ALA A 134 -7.35 35.74 -9.37
CA ALA A 134 -6.83 37.08 -9.13
C ALA A 134 -6.26 37.73 -10.38
N PHE A 135 -5.57 36.96 -11.22
CA PHE A 135 -5.05 37.44 -12.50
C PHE A 135 -6.18 37.79 -13.50
N ALA A 136 -7.21 36.95 -13.57
CA ALA A 136 -8.39 37.24 -14.41
C ALA A 136 -9.11 38.51 -13.97
N ASP A 137 -9.29 38.73 -12.66
CA ASP A 137 -9.87 39.94 -12.09
C ASP A 137 -9.06 41.21 -12.45
N LEU A 138 -7.74 41.11 -12.37
CA LEU A 138 -6.84 42.21 -12.78
C LEU A 138 -6.96 42.52 -14.29
N GLN A 139 -7.10 41.48 -15.11
CA GLN A 139 -7.30 41.67 -16.56
C GLN A 139 -8.64 42.38 -16.87
N GLU A 140 -9.73 42.04 -16.17
CA GLU A 140 -11.01 42.72 -16.30
C GLU A 140 -10.93 44.17 -15.86
N GLN A 141 -10.31 44.46 -14.72
CA GLN A 141 -10.09 45.82 -14.25
C GLN A 141 -9.29 46.64 -15.26
N ALA A 142 -8.28 46.05 -15.88
CA ALA A 142 -7.50 46.72 -16.92
C ALA A 142 -8.36 47.04 -18.20
N LYS A 143 -9.35 46.23 -18.54
CA LYS A 143 -10.28 46.49 -19.65
C LYS A 143 -11.25 47.63 -19.34
N ASP A 144 -11.64 47.81 -18.08
CA ASP A 144 -12.57 48.82 -17.62
C ASP A 144 -11.94 50.21 -17.50
N LEU A 145 -10.61 50.33 -17.55
CA LEU A 145 -9.90 51.58 -17.62
C LEU A 145 -10.20 52.29 -18.96
N ASP A 146 -10.48 53.60 -18.93
CA ASP A 146 -10.62 54.37 -20.14
C ASP A 146 -9.29 54.49 -20.92
N ALA A 147 -9.37 54.90 -22.20
CA ALA A 147 -8.20 54.98 -23.05
C ALA A 147 -7.10 55.96 -22.52
N GLY A 148 -7.45 56.98 -21.75
CA GLY A 148 -6.52 57.89 -21.11
C GLY A 148 -5.76 57.23 -19.95
N GLU A 149 -6.47 56.53 -19.11
CA GLU A 149 -5.86 55.80 -17.96
C GLU A 149 -4.95 54.68 -18.46
N LEU A 150 -5.31 53.94 -19.49
CA LEU A 150 -4.46 52.93 -20.13
C LEU A 150 -3.20 53.56 -20.73
N TYR A 151 -3.29 54.72 -21.33
CA TYR A 151 -2.16 55.44 -21.89
C TYR A 151 -1.20 55.87 -20.78
N GLU A 152 -1.71 56.45 -19.68
CA GLU A 152 -0.93 56.85 -18.53
C GLU A 152 -0.24 55.64 -17.86
N ALA A 153 -0.94 54.51 -17.69
CA ALA A 153 -0.38 53.28 -17.17
C ALA A 153 0.75 52.71 -18.04
N ARG A 154 0.62 52.78 -19.34
CA ARG A 154 1.68 52.39 -20.29
C ARG A 154 2.88 53.33 -20.25
N LEU A 155 2.66 54.63 -20.08
CA LEU A 155 3.77 55.57 -19.88
C LEU A 155 4.53 55.34 -18.58
N ALA A 156 3.82 55.03 -17.49
CA ALA A 156 4.42 54.72 -16.21
C ALA A 156 5.31 53.47 -16.30
N ILE A 157 4.86 52.41 -16.95
CA ILE A 157 5.64 51.18 -17.22
C ILE A 157 6.86 51.49 -18.08
N ARG A 158 6.74 52.35 -19.08
CA ARG A 158 7.85 52.74 -19.97
C ARG A 158 8.90 53.51 -19.22
N ASN A 159 8.51 54.40 -18.30
CA ASN A 159 9.41 55.21 -17.49
C ASN A 159 10.15 54.38 -16.42
N GLU A 160 9.54 53.33 -15.90
CA GLU A 160 10.19 52.40 -14.98
C GLU A 160 11.28 51.55 -15.65
N LYS A 161 11.19 51.31 -16.98
CA LYS A 161 12.19 50.60 -17.75
C LYS A 161 13.39 51.43 -18.23
N GLU A 162 13.26 52.73 -18.15
CA GLU A 162 14.37 53.65 -18.38
C GLU A 162 15.11 53.96 -17.09
#